data_379ff314d88feb5dd6e7626ec8c92ee3
#
_entry.id   379ff314d88feb5dd6e7626ec8c92ee3
#
_cell.length_a   1.000
_cell.length_b   1.000
_cell.length_c   1.000
_cell.angle_alpha   90.00
_cell.angle_beta   90.00
_cell.angle_gamma   90.00
#
_symmetry.space_group_name_H-M   'P 1'
#
loop_
_entity.id
_entity.type
_entity.pdbx_description
1 polymer ?
#
loop_
_entity_poly.entity_id
_entity_poly.type
_entity_poly.pdbx_seq_one_letter_code
_entity_poly.pdbx_strand_id
1 'polypeptide(L)'
;MDFKFKWLPVALGFFSVMAFSQSKKTIVPKTYVATKTATPIVIDGEDADTSWSKAEWTDLFEDIENGIKPKYATKVKMLWDETNFYILAKMEEPHVWANLKQRDTIIFYNNDFEVFIDPDNDTYNYYELEINALNTAWDLFLTKPYREPDIVVANGWDIPGLKSAVKINGTINNPNDTDEGWVLEMAIPWASYKTSYFDKVVPIDKFWRVNFSRVNWQHSIKNGTYERKKDANGKFLPEYNWVWSPMGVINMHEPEKWGYVYFSSKEGKDAFVIPQDEKVKWELYTLYRAQKQYAEKHKAWAKSMADLTKEPIVVDTKILKPVLENHASGYNISIKSPFSNQTYIIRQDGKIISK
;
A
#
# COMPACT_ATOMS: atom_id res chain seq x y z
N MET A 1 -80.05 11.39 12.52
CA MET A 1 -79.12 10.26 12.27
C MET A 1 -77.73 10.71 12.56
N ASP A 2 -77.30 10.53 13.81
CA ASP A 2 -76.02 11.06 14.29
C ASP A 2 -74.92 10.04 14.11
N PHE A 3 -73.93 10.34 13.27
CA PHE A 3 -72.73 9.53 13.08
C PHE A 3 -71.62 10.07 14.05
N LYS A 4 -71.37 9.35 15.15
CA LYS A 4 -70.24 9.61 16.02
C LYS A 4 -68.99 8.98 15.46
N PHE A 5 -67.98 9.78 15.06
CA PHE A 5 -66.65 9.35 14.70
C PHE A 5 -65.87 9.03 16.01
N LYS A 6 -65.46 7.78 16.20
CA LYS A 6 -64.54 7.34 17.25
C LYS A 6 -63.09 7.54 16.76
N TRP A 7 -62.35 8.38 17.43
CA TRP A 7 -60.88 8.47 17.26
C TRP A 7 -60.20 7.29 17.97
N LEU A 8 -59.44 6.47 17.19
CA LEU A 8 -58.46 5.54 17.77
C LEU A 8 -57.11 6.27 17.88
N PRO A 9 -56.38 6.20 19.00
CA PRO A 9 -55.04 6.72 19.10
C PRO A 9 -54.07 5.75 18.40
N VAL A 10 -53.39 6.23 17.38
CA VAL A 10 -52.24 5.53 16.77
C VAL A 10 -51.04 5.76 17.67
N ALA A 11 -50.62 4.71 18.37
CA ALA A 11 -49.38 4.69 19.13
C ALA A 11 -48.21 4.62 18.13
N LEU A 12 -47.51 5.75 17.93
CA LEU A 12 -46.23 5.76 17.24
C LEU A 12 -45.15 5.13 18.14
N GLY A 13 -44.85 3.87 17.89
CA GLY A 13 -43.68 3.22 18.48
C GLY A 13 -42.38 3.83 17.89
N PHE A 14 -41.66 4.59 18.71
CA PHE A 14 -40.28 4.98 18.42
C PHE A 14 -39.40 3.75 18.46
N PHE A 15 -39.09 3.18 17.30
CA PHE A 15 -37.97 2.25 17.16
C PHE A 15 -36.67 3.04 17.20
N SER A 16 -36.03 3.08 18.34
CA SER A 16 -34.63 3.54 18.45
C SER A 16 -33.76 2.52 17.74
N VAL A 17 -33.37 2.81 16.51
CA VAL A 17 -32.29 2.08 15.83
C VAL A 17 -31.00 2.44 16.57
N MET A 18 -30.56 1.57 17.48
CA MET A 18 -29.20 1.63 17.99
C MET A 18 -28.26 1.30 16.81
N ALA A 19 -27.71 2.34 16.21
CA ALA A 19 -26.59 2.18 15.30
C ALA A 19 -25.40 1.69 16.14
N PHE A 20 -25.17 0.39 16.15
CA PHE A 20 -23.90 -0.17 16.59
C PHE A 20 -22.84 0.35 15.61
N SER A 21 -22.09 1.36 16.04
CA SER A 21 -20.83 1.70 15.42
C SER A 21 -19.92 0.48 15.57
N GLN A 22 -19.86 -0.35 14.54
CA GLN A 22 -18.79 -1.35 14.45
C GLN A 22 -17.48 -0.56 14.44
N SER A 23 -16.69 -0.66 15.51
CA SER A 23 -15.32 -0.18 15.49
C SER A 23 -14.63 -0.87 14.30
N LYS A 24 -14.24 -0.10 13.29
CA LYS A 24 -13.45 -0.64 12.18
C LYS A 24 -12.20 -1.27 12.81
N LYS A 25 -12.10 -2.59 12.72
CA LYS A 25 -10.94 -3.34 13.20
C LYS A 25 -9.71 -2.76 12.53
N THR A 26 -8.77 -2.25 13.31
CA THR A 26 -7.50 -1.74 12.78
C THR A 26 -6.79 -2.87 12.05
N ILE A 27 -6.55 -2.68 10.76
CA ILE A 27 -5.77 -3.63 9.97
C ILE A 27 -4.32 -3.44 10.37
N VAL A 28 -3.70 -4.51 10.87
CA VAL A 28 -2.28 -4.52 11.19
C VAL A 28 -1.52 -4.82 9.91
N PRO A 29 -0.60 -3.96 9.47
CA PRO A 29 0.20 -4.21 8.28
C PRO A 29 1.02 -5.49 8.41
N LYS A 30 1.18 -6.22 7.30
CA LYS A 30 2.00 -7.44 7.24
C LYS A 30 3.48 -7.11 7.41
N THR A 31 4.25 -8.13 7.80
CA THR A 31 5.70 -8.03 7.98
C THR A 31 6.40 -9.10 7.15
N TYR A 32 7.59 -8.78 6.66
CA TYR A 32 8.47 -9.73 5.99
C TYR A 32 9.91 -9.49 6.42
N VAL A 33 10.68 -10.58 6.60
CA VAL A 33 12.12 -10.51 6.84
C VAL A 33 12.83 -10.87 5.54
N ALA A 34 13.39 -9.86 4.88
CA ALA A 34 14.26 -10.07 3.73
C ALA A 34 15.65 -10.45 4.23
N THR A 35 16.10 -11.66 3.90
CA THR A 35 17.41 -12.18 4.30
C THR A 35 18.48 -11.76 3.29
N LYS A 36 19.71 -11.61 3.77
CA LYS A 36 20.85 -11.31 2.91
C LYS A 36 21.24 -12.51 2.08
N THR A 37 21.44 -12.31 0.77
CA THR A 37 22.02 -13.35 -0.09
C THR A 37 23.54 -13.19 -0.20
N ALA A 38 24.25 -14.32 -0.17
CA ALA A 38 25.69 -14.34 -0.36
C ALA A 38 26.10 -14.49 -1.84
N THR A 39 25.16 -14.92 -2.68
CA THR A 39 25.39 -15.14 -4.12
C THR A 39 24.54 -14.19 -4.93
N PRO A 40 25.10 -13.52 -5.94
CA PRO A 40 24.34 -12.71 -6.88
C PRO A 40 23.20 -13.52 -7.51
N ILE A 41 22.06 -12.86 -7.75
CA ILE A 41 20.90 -13.43 -8.43
C ILE A 41 20.99 -13.02 -9.90
N VAL A 42 20.79 -13.98 -10.79
CA VAL A 42 20.68 -13.72 -12.23
C VAL A 42 19.24 -13.35 -12.53
N ILE A 43 19.01 -12.14 -13.03
CA ILE A 43 17.66 -11.66 -13.33
C ILE A 43 17.26 -12.17 -14.71
N ASP A 44 16.57 -13.32 -14.74
CA ASP A 44 16.11 -14.01 -15.94
C ASP A 44 14.60 -14.35 -15.92
N GLY A 45 13.92 -14.04 -14.82
CA GLY A 45 12.51 -14.29 -14.62
C GLY A 45 12.21 -15.69 -14.06
N GLU A 46 13.24 -16.43 -13.64
CA GLU A 46 13.08 -17.77 -13.09
C GLU A 46 13.33 -17.81 -11.58
N ASP A 47 12.72 -18.75 -10.89
CA ASP A 47 12.94 -18.98 -9.46
C ASP A 47 14.00 -20.08 -9.19
N ALA A 48 14.84 -20.36 -10.20
CA ALA A 48 15.77 -21.48 -10.19
C ALA A 48 17.05 -21.20 -9.38
N ASP A 49 17.41 -19.94 -9.15
CA ASP A 49 18.58 -19.57 -8.36
C ASP A 49 18.48 -20.12 -6.94
N THR A 50 19.58 -20.74 -6.48
CA THR A 50 19.64 -21.33 -5.13
C THR A 50 19.38 -20.32 -4.02
N SER A 51 19.63 -19.03 -4.25
CA SER A 51 19.32 -17.96 -3.33
C SER A 51 17.83 -17.89 -3.03
N TRP A 52 16.96 -18.03 -4.03
CA TRP A 52 15.51 -18.00 -3.85
C TRP A 52 14.98 -19.17 -3.01
N SER A 53 15.68 -20.30 -2.94
CA SER A 53 15.29 -21.40 -2.07
C SER A 53 15.39 -21.08 -0.58
N LYS A 54 16.17 -20.05 -0.22
CA LYS A 54 16.37 -19.59 1.16
C LYS A 54 15.36 -18.53 1.59
N ALA A 55 14.67 -17.91 0.64
CA ALA A 55 13.63 -16.92 0.92
C ALA A 55 12.27 -17.60 1.09
N GLU A 56 11.54 -17.23 2.12
CA GLU A 56 10.17 -17.67 2.31
C GLU A 56 9.23 -16.89 1.38
N TRP A 57 8.15 -17.52 0.91
CA TRP A 57 7.10 -16.81 0.23
C TRP A 57 6.30 -15.96 1.22
N THR A 58 5.84 -14.79 0.78
CA THR A 58 4.78 -14.07 1.49
C THR A 58 3.51 -14.92 1.54
N ASP A 59 2.57 -14.57 2.43
CA ASP A 59 1.19 -14.99 2.27
C ASP A 59 0.68 -14.56 0.89
N LEU A 60 -0.39 -15.23 0.42
CA LEU A 60 -1.09 -14.81 -0.79
C LEU A 60 -1.62 -13.39 -0.64
N PHE A 61 -1.64 -12.68 -1.75
CA PHE A 61 -2.25 -11.34 -1.80
C PHE A 61 -3.73 -11.40 -1.46
N GLU A 62 -4.21 -10.31 -0.92
CA GLU A 62 -5.59 -10.09 -0.54
C GLU A 62 -6.14 -8.87 -1.28
N ASP A 63 -7.45 -8.67 -1.28
CA ASP A 63 -8.04 -7.44 -1.79
C ASP A 63 -7.58 -6.24 -0.96
N ILE A 64 -7.34 -5.11 -1.63
CA ILE A 64 -6.79 -3.90 -0.99
C ILE A 64 -7.66 -3.39 0.17
N GLU A 65 -8.96 -3.51 0.06
CA GLU A 65 -9.93 -3.12 1.10
C GLU A 65 -10.18 -4.25 2.12
N ASN A 66 -9.52 -5.42 1.94
CA ASN A 66 -9.75 -6.63 2.72
C ASN A 66 -11.19 -7.18 2.58
N GLY A 67 -11.74 -7.05 1.39
CA GLY A 67 -13.12 -7.43 1.08
C GLY A 67 -13.22 -8.78 0.39
N ILE A 68 -12.95 -8.83 -0.90
CA ILE A 68 -13.17 -9.98 -1.76
C ILE A 68 -11.88 -10.79 -1.88
N LYS A 69 -11.97 -12.13 -1.76
CA LYS A 69 -10.80 -13.00 -2.01
C LYS A 69 -10.36 -12.85 -3.47
N PRO A 70 -9.06 -12.60 -3.75
CA PRO A 70 -8.52 -12.59 -5.09
C PRO A 70 -8.85 -13.85 -5.86
N LYS A 71 -9.17 -13.70 -7.13
CA LYS A 71 -9.51 -14.80 -8.02
C LYS A 71 -8.30 -15.66 -8.37
N TYR A 72 -7.13 -15.02 -8.48
CA TYR A 72 -5.86 -15.64 -8.84
C TYR A 72 -4.81 -15.42 -7.78
N ALA A 73 -4.00 -16.43 -7.54
CA ALA A 73 -2.95 -16.36 -6.53
C ALA A 73 -1.80 -15.43 -6.95
N THR A 74 -1.32 -14.65 -6.00
CA THR A 74 -0.09 -13.86 -6.13
C THR A 74 0.70 -13.97 -4.86
N LYS A 75 2.02 -14.10 -4.96
CA LYS A 75 2.94 -14.16 -3.83
C LYS A 75 4.32 -13.66 -4.23
N VAL A 76 5.12 -13.22 -3.25
CA VAL A 76 6.42 -12.59 -3.46
C VAL A 76 7.46 -13.21 -2.55
N LYS A 77 8.70 -13.27 -3.02
CA LYS A 77 9.91 -13.45 -2.21
C LYS A 77 10.76 -12.21 -2.29
N MET A 78 11.49 -11.92 -1.21
CA MET A 78 12.41 -10.80 -1.15
C MET A 78 13.75 -11.23 -0.56
N LEU A 79 14.83 -10.77 -1.19
CA LEU A 79 16.23 -10.95 -0.73
C LEU A 79 16.96 -9.62 -0.90
N TRP A 80 18.14 -9.50 -0.33
CA TRP A 80 18.98 -8.33 -0.52
C TRP A 80 20.46 -8.66 -0.44
N ASP A 81 21.30 -7.80 -1.03
CA ASP A 81 22.75 -7.78 -0.84
C ASP A 81 23.23 -6.32 -0.65
N GLU A 82 24.52 -6.09 -0.70
CA GLU A 82 25.10 -4.75 -0.55
C GLU A 82 24.75 -3.80 -1.70
N THR A 83 24.25 -4.32 -2.80
CA THR A 83 24.03 -3.58 -4.05
C THR A 83 22.57 -3.40 -4.37
N ASN A 84 21.77 -4.45 -4.13
CA ASN A 84 20.38 -4.51 -4.61
C ASN A 84 19.40 -5.02 -3.56
N PHE A 85 18.17 -4.56 -3.73
CA PHE A 85 16.96 -5.22 -3.23
C PHE A 85 16.41 -6.12 -4.34
N TYR A 86 16.21 -7.40 -4.08
CA TYR A 86 15.71 -8.39 -5.03
C TYR A 86 14.29 -8.76 -4.71
N ILE A 87 13.44 -8.82 -5.73
CA ILE A 87 12.03 -9.18 -5.63
C ILE A 87 11.71 -10.23 -6.69
N LEU A 88 11.06 -11.31 -6.28
CA LEU A 88 10.52 -12.34 -7.15
C LEU A 88 9.02 -12.45 -6.91
N ALA A 89 8.20 -12.10 -7.91
CA ALA A 89 6.75 -12.20 -7.85
C ALA A 89 6.25 -13.33 -8.74
N LYS A 90 5.35 -14.16 -8.23
CA LYS A 90 4.69 -15.23 -8.98
C LYS A 90 3.19 -15.00 -8.99
N MET A 91 2.62 -14.93 -10.18
CA MET A 91 1.23 -14.59 -10.41
C MET A 91 0.53 -15.66 -11.25
N GLU A 92 -0.51 -16.28 -10.69
CA GLU A 92 -1.44 -17.10 -11.47
C GLU A 92 -2.25 -16.19 -12.39
N GLU A 93 -2.30 -16.51 -13.68
CA GLU A 93 -3.03 -15.72 -14.68
C GLU A 93 -3.42 -16.59 -15.86
N PRO A 94 -4.67 -17.07 -15.95
CA PRO A 94 -5.11 -17.92 -17.05
C PRO A 94 -5.14 -17.24 -18.43
N HIS A 95 -5.07 -15.93 -18.47
CA HIS A 95 -5.05 -15.15 -19.68
C HIS A 95 -4.02 -14.05 -19.57
N VAL A 96 -2.78 -14.38 -19.89
CA VAL A 96 -1.69 -13.41 -19.87
C VAL A 96 -1.77 -12.51 -21.09
N TRP A 97 -2.03 -11.23 -20.86
CA TRP A 97 -2.11 -10.25 -21.93
C TRP A 97 -1.52 -8.92 -21.51
N ALA A 98 -0.86 -8.24 -22.46
CA ALA A 98 -0.40 -6.88 -22.34
C ALA A 98 -0.22 -6.26 -23.72
N ASN A 99 -0.42 -4.96 -23.85
CA ASN A 99 -0.28 -4.23 -25.11
C ASN A 99 0.51 -2.92 -25.00
N LEU A 100 0.81 -2.47 -23.79
CA LEU A 100 1.63 -1.28 -23.55
C LEU A 100 3.10 -1.66 -23.63
N LYS A 101 3.82 -1.05 -24.58
CA LYS A 101 5.21 -1.35 -24.91
C LYS A 101 6.15 -0.16 -24.71
N GLN A 102 5.60 1.01 -24.49
CA GLN A 102 6.39 2.21 -24.29
C GLN A 102 6.62 2.42 -22.79
N ARG A 103 7.90 2.53 -22.38
CA ARG A 103 8.30 2.92 -21.04
C ARG A 103 7.65 4.26 -20.68
N ASP A 104 7.35 4.45 -19.39
CA ASP A 104 6.75 5.67 -18.82
C ASP A 104 5.37 6.02 -19.40
N THR A 105 4.67 5.01 -19.89
CA THR A 105 3.22 5.11 -20.10
C THR A 105 2.50 4.56 -18.87
N ILE A 106 1.22 4.87 -18.74
CA ILE A 106 0.38 4.43 -17.60
C ILE A 106 0.18 2.91 -17.68
N ILE A 107 1.07 2.16 -17.04
CA ILE A 107 1.17 0.69 -17.17
C ILE A 107 -0.02 0.00 -16.54
N PHE A 108 -0.59 0.51 -15.44
CA PHE A 108 -1.76 -0.10 -14.80
C PHE A 108 -3.01 -0.18 -15.69
N TYR A 109 -2.99 0.38 -16.91
CA TYR A 109 -4.03 0.09 -17.90
C TYR A 109 -3.92 -1.30 -18.51
N ASN A 110 -2.84 -2.02 -18.25
CA ASN A 110 -2.74 -3.48 -18.43
C ASN A 110 -2.92 -4.20 -17.08
N ASN A 111 -2.93 -5.54 -17.09
CA ASN A 111 -2.61 -6.29 -15.89
C ASN A 111 -1.12 -6.08 -15.62
N ASP A 112 -0.78 -5.75 -14.39
CA ASP A 112 0.60 -5.45 -14.00
C ASP A 112 0.91 -5.89 -12.57
N PHE A 113 2.15 -5.68 -12.20
CA PHE A 113 2.65 -5.81 -10.84
C PHE A 113 3.31 -4.51 -10.43
N GLU A 114 2.94 -4.03 -9.26
CA GLU A 114 3.38 -2.74 -8.74
C GLU A 114 4.18 -2.91 -7.44
N VAL A 115 5.20 -2.08 -7.28
CA VAL A 115 6.05 -2.01 -6.08
C VAL A 115 6.03 -0.61 -5.53
N PHE A 116 5.66 -0.47 -4.26
CA PHE A 116 5.62 0.80 -3.54
C PHE A 116 6.62 0.76 -2.40
N ILE A 117 7.50 1.76 -2.29
CA ILE A 117 8.58 1.81 -1.30
C ILE A 117 8.71 3.20 -0.68
N ASP A 118 8.63 3.26 0.65
CA ASP A 118 8.93 4.43 1.46
C ASP A 118 10.12 4.09 2.39
N PRO A 119 11.34 4.57 2.06
CA PRO A 119 12.56 4.13 2.72
C PRO A 119 12.77 4.67 4.14
N ASP A 120 12.23 5.84 4.47
CA ASP A 120 12.40 6.49 5.77
C ASP A 120 11.13 6.50 6.63
N ASN A 121 10.04 5.92 6.10
CA ASN A 121 8.78 5.69 6.81
C ASN A 121 8.09 6.99 7.27
N ASP A 122 8.27 8.08 6.52
CA ASP A 122 7.68 9.38 6.82
C ASP A 122 6.52 9.76 5.90
N THR A 123 6.19 8.87 4.94
CA THR A 123 5.16 8.98 3.90
C THR A 123 5.47 9.97 2.77
N TYR A 124 6.64 10.55 2.77
CA TYR A 124 7.10 11.49 1.76
C TYR A 124 8.24 10.90 0.94
N ASN A 125 8.46 11.41 -0.25
CA ASN A 125 9.57 11.00 -1.12
C ASN A 125 9.61 9.48 -1.35
N TYR A 126 8.45 8.90 -1.62
CA TYR A 126 8.32 7.48 -1.88
C TYR A 126 8.35 7.16 -3.37
N TYR A 127 8.51 5.89 -3.67
CA TYR A 127 8.75 5.37 -5.01
C TYR A 127 7.67 4.39 -5.40
N GLU A 128 7.35 4.38 -6.68
CA GLU A 128 6.44 3.44 -7.33
C GLU A 128 7.08 2.89 -8.58
N LEU A 129 6.87 1.61 -8.85
CA LEU A 129 7.29 0.91 -10.06
C LEU A 129 6.18 0.00 -10.51
N GLU A 130 5.69 0.18 -11.74
CA GLU A 130 4.71 -0.69 -12.39
C GLU A 130 5.38 -1.46 -13.52
N ILE A 131 5.13 -2.78 -13.61
CA ILE A 131 5.66 -3.62 -14.70
C ILE A 131 4.57 -4.56 -15.20
N ASN A 132 4.33 -4.57 -16.51
CA ASN A 132 3.39 -5.49 -17.16
C ASN A 132 4.06 -6.78 -17.64
N ALA A 133 3.27 -7.72 -18.16
CA ALA A 133 3.76 -9.00 -18.65
C ALA A 133 4.67 -8.93 -19.89
N LEU A 134 4.79 -7.78 -20.56
CA LEU A 134 5.78 -7.51 -21.60
C LEU A 134 7.11 -6.97 -21.04
N ASN A 135 7.26 -6.91 -19.73
CA ASN A 135 8.40 -6.27 -19.07
C ASN A 135 8.54 -4.78 -19.41
N THR A 136 7.43 -4.11 -19.69
CA THR A 136 7.41 -2.66 -19.86
C THR A 136 7.21 -2.02 -18.49
N ALA A 137 8.08 -1.09 -18.13
CA ALA A 137 8.13 -0.45 -16.85
C ALA A 137 7.65 1.01 -16.90
N TRP A 138 7.06 1.45 -15.80
CA TRP A 138 6.82 2.84 -15.45
C TRP A 138 7.25 3.04 -13.99
N ASP A 139 8.22 3.90 -13.76
CA ASP A 139 8.73 4.19 -12.44
C ASP A 139 8.55 5.68 -12.10
N LEU A 140 8.16 5.92 -10.87
CA LEU A 140 7.73 7.21 -10.38
C LEU A 140 8.45 7.57 -9.08
N PHE A 141 8.77 8.84 -8.93
CA PHE A 141 9.11 9.43 -7.64
C PHE A 141 8.02 10.42 -7.22
N LEU A 142 7.45 10.22 -6.04
CA LEU A 142 6.37 11.02 -5.50
C LEU A 142 6.83 11.77 -4.23
N THR A 143 6.71 13.09 -4.25
CA THR A 143 7.16 13.92 -3.11
C THR A 143 6.27 13.79 -1.89
N LYS A 144 5.00 13.41 -2.06
CA LYS A 144 4.00 13.21 -0.99
C LYS A 144 2.79 12.44 -1.53
N PRO A 145 1.91 11.92 -0.65
CA PRO A 145 0.69 11.23 -1.08
C PRO A 145 -0.26 12.12 -1.87
N TYR A 146 -1.00 11.54 -2.83
CA TYR A 146 -1.98 12.26 -3.67
C TYR A 146 -3.07 12.98 -2.89
N ARG A 147 -3.35 12.58 -1.65
CA ARG A 147 -4.30 13.28 -0.77
C ARG A 147 -3.86 14.67 -0.34
N GLU A 148 -2.59 15.00 -0.51
CA GLU A 148 -2.03 16.30 -0.15
C GLU A 148 -1.97 17.24 -1.35
N PRO A 149 -2.28 18.53 -1.18
CA PRO A 149 -2.16 19.50 -2.26
C PRO A 149 -0.69 19.68 -2.69
N ASP A 150 -0.50 20.20 -3.91
CA ASP A 150 0.80 20.55 -4.46
C ASP A 150 1.81 19.39 -4.52
N ILE A 151 1.30 18.17 -4.73
CA ILE A 151 2.14 17.00 -5.00
C ILE A 151 2.94 17.22 -6.29
N VAL A 152 4.19 16.78 -6.26
CA VAL A 152 5.02 16.63 -7.47
C VAL A 152 5.23 15.14 -7.71
N VAL A 153 4.83 14.69 -8.89
CA VAL A 153 5.07 13.34 -9.40
C VAL A 153 6.08 13.46 -10.54
N ALA A 154 7.26 12.89 -10.34
CA ALA A 154 8.29 12.87 -11.36
C ALA A 154 8.09 11.64 -12.26
N ASN A 155 7.27 11.77 -13.30
CA ASN A 155 6.95 10.70 -14.26
C ASN A 155 8.12 10.28 -15.15
N GLY A 156 9.11 11.13 -15.32
CA GLY A 156 10.31 10.81 -16.09
C GLY A 156 11.51 10.51 -15.18
N TRP A 157 11.25 10.12 -13.92
CA TRP A 157 12.30 9.61 -13.07
C TRP A 157 12.46 8.11 -13.31
N ASP A 158 13.68 7.70 -13.59
CA ASP A 158 14.02 6.30 -13.80
C ASP A 158 14.73 5.72 -12.58
N ILE A 159 14.51 4.45 -12.27
CA ILE A 159 15.33 3.68 -11.33
C ILE A 159 16.67 3.35 -12.00
N PRO A 160 17.78 4.06 -11.68
CA PRO A 160 19.05 3.83 -12.34
C PRO A 160 19.57 2.43 -12.08
N GLY A 161 19.77 1.65 -13.16
CA GLY A 161 20.30 0.29 -13.05
C GLY A 161 19.27 -0.77 -12.66
N LEU A 162 17.98 -0.47 -12.70
CA LEU A 162 16.91 -1.48 -12.58
C LEU A 162 17.18 -2.62 -13.57
N LYS A 163 17.14 -3.85 -13.06
CA LYS A 163 17.06 -5.05 -13.89
C LYS A 163 15.74 -5.73 -13.60
N SER A 164 15.02 -6.11 -14.65
CA SER A 164 13.79 -6.88 -14.55
C SER A 164 13.70 -7.90 -15.67
N ALA A 165 13.11 -9.03 -15.39
CA ALA A 165 12.83 -10.08 -16.35
C ALA A 165 11.45 -10.68 -16.08
N VAL A 166 10.73 -11.00 -17.14
CA VAL A 166 9.42 -11.64 -17.08
C VAL A 166 9.49 -12.98 -17.79
N LYS A 167 9.01 -14.04 -17.13
CA LYS A 167 8.77 -15.34 -17.74
C LYS A 167 7.30 -15.62 -17.78
N ILE A 168 6.79 -15.90 -18.97
CA ILE A 168 5.40 -16.34 -19.19
C ILE A 168 5.36 -17.87 -19.13
N ASN A 169 4.53 -18.43 -18.23
CA ASN A 169 4.22 -19.85 -18.21
C ASN A 169 2.93 -20.09 -19.01
N GLY A 170 3.09 -20.10 -20.33
CA GLY A 170 2.02 -20.13 -21.33
C GLY A 170 2.39 -19.28 -22.54
N THR A 171 1.42 -18.58 -23.11
CA THR A 171 1.60 -17.71 -24.28
C THR A 171 0.96 -16.35 -24.05
N ILE A 172 1.70 -15.27 -24.32
CA ILE A 172 1.16 -13.92 -24.18
C ILE A 172 0.23 -13.55 -25.34
N ASN A 173 -0.89 -12.90 -25.02
CA ASN A 173 -1.84 -12.39 -26.01
C ASN A 173 -2.51 -13.45 -26.91
N ASN A 174 -2.57 -14.70 -26.47
CA ASN A 174 -3.28 -15.76 -27.18
C ASN A 174 -4.61 -16.11 -26.48
N PRO A 175 -5.77 -15.71 -27.01
CA PRO A 175 -7.05 -15.99 -26.35
C PRO A 175 -7.57 -17.42 -26.56
N ASN A 176 -6.85 -18.28 -27.29
CA ASN A 176 -7.28 -19.62 -27.65
C ASN A 176 -6.70 -20.72 -26.75
N ASP A 177 -5.87 -20.35 -25.78
CA ASP A 177 -5.32 -21.26 -24.80
C ASP A 177 -5.57 -20.77 -23.37
N THR A 178 -4.99 -21.47 -22.41
CA THR A 178 -5.05 -21.11 -20.98
C THR A 178 -3.64 -21.18 -20.42
N ASP A 179 -3.21 -20.10 -19.83
CA ASP A 179 -1.90 -19.96 -19.24
C ASP A 179 -1.87 -20.42 -17.77
N GLU A 180 -0.68 -20.72 -17.26
CA GLU A 180 -0.49 -20.89 -15.82
C GLU A 180 -0.30 -19.53 -15.11
N GLY A 181 0.30 -18.56 -15.80
CA GLY A 181 0.58 -17.24 -15.30
C GLY A 181 1.96 -16.71 -15.71
N TRP A 182 2.49 -15.82 -14.91
CA TRP A 182 3.79 -15.21 -15.16
C TRP A 182 4.59 -14.94 -13.90
N VAL A 183 5.90 -14.89 -14.07
CA VAL A 183 6.86 -14.58 -13.01
C VAL A 183 7.55 -13.29 -13.39
N LEU A 184 7.73 -12.41 -12.40
CA LEU A 184 8.53 -11.19 -12.52
C LEU A 184 9.67 -11.28 -11.51
N GLU A 185 10.87 -11.14 -12.00
CA GLU A 185 12.07 -11.06 -11.18
C GLU A 185 12.75 -9.71 -11.39
N MET A 186 13.22 -9.09 -10.32
CA MET A 186 13.87 -7.79 -10.41
C MET A 186 14.97 -7.59 -9.38
N ALA A 187 15.95 -6.78 -9.75
CA ALA A 187 16.99 -6.24 -8.88
C ALA A 187 16.94 -4.71 -8.93
N ILE A 188 16.68 -4.10 -7.79
CA ILE A 188 16.57 -2.64 -7.65
C ILE A 188 17.81 -2.17 -6.87
N PRO A 189 18.71 -1.38 -7.50
CA PRO A 189 19.91 -0.90 -6.82
C PRO A 189 19.57 0.05 -5.66
N TRP A 190 20.21 -0.13 -4.52
CA TRP A 190 20.03 0.76 -3.37
C TRP A 190 20.31 2.22 -3.71
N ALA A 191 21.27 2.48 -4.60
CA ALA A 191 21.62 3.84 -5.02
C ALA A 191 20.46 4.61 -5.63
N SER A 192 19.40 3.93 -6.11
CA SER A 192 18.19 4.52 -6.68
C SER A 192 17.31 5.24 -5.64
N TYR A 193 17.43 4.87 -4.37
CA TYR A 193 16.60 5.39 -3.29
C TYR A 193 17.22 6.58 -2.54
N LYS A 194 18.27 7.18 -3.10
CA LYS A 194 18.89 8.37 -2.50
C LYS A 194 18.02 9.60 -2.73
N THR A 195 17.57 10.20 -1.66
CA THR A 195 16.92 11.52 -1.66
C THR A 195 17.90 12.65 -1.37
N SER A 196 19.10 12.33 -0.86
CA SER A 196 20.18 13.29 -0.62
C SER A 196 21.55 12.66 -0.91
N TYR A 197 22.55 13.51 -1.15
CA TYR A 197 23.93 13.07 -1.38
C TYR A 197 24.54 12.28 -0.18
N PHE A 198 24.05 12.54 1.03
CA PHE A 198 24.58 11.97 2.27
C PHE A 198 23.84 10.72 2.74
N ASP A 199 22.81 10.27 2.01
CA ASP A 199 21.98 9.16 2.44
C ASP A 199 22.78 7.85 2.47
N LYS A 200 22.68 7.14 3.57
CA LYS A 200 23.06 5.74 3.67
C LYS A 200 21.87 4.88 3.30
N VAL A 201 21.87 4.33 2.12
CA VAL A 201 20.70 3.74 1.49
C VAL A 201 20.48 2.29 1.89
N VAL A 202 21.56 1.51 2.13
CA VAL A 202 21.43 0.08 2.46
C VAL A 202 20.84 -0.07 3.88
N PRO A 203 19.62 -0.59 4.05
CA PRO A 203 18.91 -0.56 5.33
C PRO A 203 19.26 -1.77 6.22
N ILE A 204 20.54 -2.01 6.46
CA ILE A 204 21.02 -3.14 7.28
C ILE A 204 20.40 -3.08 8.68
N ASP A 205 19.72 -4.17 9.07
CA ASP A 205 18.99 -4.30 10.34
C ASP A 205 17.99 -3.18 10.60
N LYS A 206 17.38 -2.69 9.52
CA LYS A 206 16.31 -1.69 9.52
C LYS A 206 15.12 -2.18 8.72
N PHE A 207 14.00 -1.51 8.82
CA PHE A 207 12.83 -1.78 8.00
C PHE A 207 12.46 -0.57 7.13
N TRP A 208 11.84 -0.87 6.01
CA TRP A 208 11.16 0.10 5.15
C TRP A 208 9.67 -0.20 5.11
N ARG A 209 8.87 0.79 4.76
CA ARG A 209 7.48 0.58 4.35
C ARG A 209 7.48 0.16 2.89
N VAL A 210 6.93 -1.01 2.65
CA VAL A 210 6.82 -1.57 1.30
C VAL A 210 5.44 -2.16 1.14
N ASN A 211 4.84 -2.00 -0.03
CA ASN A 211 3.69 -2.81 -0.42
C ASN A 211 3.82 -3.22 -1.87
N PHE A 212 3.10 -4.24 -2.23
CA PHE A 212 2.97 -4.71 -3.59
C PHE A 212 1.50 -4.71 -3.96
N SER A 213 1.20 -4.32 -5.19
CA SER A 213 -0.12 -4.46 -5.77
C SER A 213 -0.03 -5.25 -7.07
N ARG A 214 -1.09 -5.95 -7.38
CA ARG A 214 -1.36 -6.52 -8.67
C ARG A 214 -2.65 -5.93 -9.17
N VAL A 215 -2.59 -5.15 -10.24
CA VAL A 215 -3.77 -4.72 -10.97
C VAL A 215 -4.22 -5.85 -11.89
N ASN A 216 -5.49 -6.21 -11.81
CA ASN A 216 -6.07 -7.23 -12.66
C ASN A 216 -7.40 -6.74 -13.24
N TRP A 217 -7.45 -6.62 -14.57
CA TRP A 217 -8.63 -6.17 -15.29
C TRP A 217 -9.50 -7.33 -15.72
N GLN A 218 -10.80 -7.17 -15.60
CA GLN A 218 -11.71 -8.00 -16.37
C GLN A 218 -11.52 -7.69 -17.86
N HIS A 219 -11.43 -8.72 -18.67
CA HIS A 219 -11.21 -8.60 -20.10
C HIS A 219 -12.39 -9.11 -20.92
N SER A 220 -12.44 -8.71 -22.16
CA SER A 220 -13.24 -9.29 -23.26
C SER A 220 -12.32 -9.60 -24.43
N ILE A 221 -12.72 -10.55 -25.26
CA ILE A 221 -11.98 -10.89 -26.48
C ILE A 221 -12.77 -10.35 -27.66
N LYS A 222 -12.12 -9.50 -28.47
CA LYS A 222 -12.69 -8.90 -29.66
C LYS A 222 -11.74 -9.09 -30.83
N ASN A 223 -12.20 -9.73 -31.88
CA ASN A 223 -11.38 -10.03 -33.07
C ASN A 223 -10.06 -10.75 -32.73
N GLY A 224 -10.07 -11.66 -31.73
CA GLY A 224 -8.89 -12.38 -31.30
C GLY A 224 -7.91 -11.56 -30.43
N THR A 225 -8.32 -10.39 -29.93
CA THR A 225 -7.49 -9.51 -29.11
C THR A 225 -8.16 -9.25 -27.78
N TYR A 226 -7.37 -9.21 -26.72
CA TYR A 226 -7.83 -8.83 -25.38
C TYR A 226 -8.06 -7.33 -25.28
N GLU A 227 -9.18 -6.96 -24.66
CA GLU A 227 -9.51 -5.57 -24.32
C GLU A 227 -10.06 -5.53 -22.90
N ARG A 228 -9.82 -4.44 -22.16
CA ARG A 228 -10.46 -4.21 -20.87
C ARG A 228 -11.99 -4.20 -21.05
N LYS A 229 -12.68 -4.95 -20.20
CA LYS A 229 -14.13 -5.11 -20.28
C LYS A 229 -14.86 -3.81 -19.93
N LYS A 230 -15.93 -3.53 -20.68
CA LYS A 230 -16.81 -2.39 -20.46
C LYS A 230 -18.19 -2.84 -19.98
N ASP A 231 -18.87 -1.97 -19.25
CA ASP A 231 -20.28 -2.12 -18.90
C ASP A 231 -21.20 -1.83 -20.08
N ALA A 232 -22.51 -1.92 -19.86
CA ALA A 232 -23.53 -1.65 -20.89
C ALA A 232 -23.53 -0.19 -21.40
N ASN A 233 -22.95 0.73 -20.65
CA ASN A 233 -22.83 2.15 -20.99
C ASN A 233 -21.51 2.49 -21.67
N GLY A 234 -20.66 1.48 -21.92
CA GLY A 234 -19.34 1.66 -22.55
C GLY A 234 -18.24 2.13 -21.61
N LYS A 235 -18.49 2.23 -20.30
CA LYS A 235 -17.48 2.57 -19.29
C LYS A 235 -16.68 1.31 -18.93
N PHE A 236 -15.36 1.44 -18.76
CA PHE A 236 -14.55 0.33 -18.26
C PHE A 236 -15.03 -0.12 -16.88
N LEU A 237 -15.10 -1.44 -16.69
CA LEU A 237 -15.27 -1.98 -15.33
C LEU A 237 -14.05 -1.62 -14.48
N PRO A 238 -14.21 -1.46 -13.17
CA PRO A 238 -13.06 -1.19 -12.31
C PRO A 238 -12.11 -2.38 -12.32
N GLU A 239 -10.84 -2.07 -12.16
CA GLU A 239 -9.79 -3.04 -11.90
C GLU A 239 -9.95 -3.67 -10.51
N TYR A 240 -9.33 -4.82 -10.35
CA TYR A 240 -9.07 -5.41 -9.04
C TYR A 240 -7.67 -4.98 -8.59
N ASN A 241 -7.55 -4.54 -7.34
CA ASN A 241 -6.29 -4.23 -6.70
C ASN A 241 -6.03 -5.27 -5.61
N TRP A 242 -5.18 -6.23 -5.91
CA TRP A 242 -4.79 -7.28 -4.96
C TRP A 242 -3.40 -6.97 -4.42
N VAL A 243 -3.30 -6.87 -3.10
CA VAL A 243 -2.10 -6.37 -2.43
C VAL A 243 -1.51 -7.38 -1.47
N TRP A 244 -0.22 -7.26 -1.23
CA TRP A 244 0.44 -8.08 -0.20
C TRP A 244 -0.09 -7.74 1.20
N SER A 245 -0.11 -6.46 1.58
CA SER A 245 -0.59 -6.00 2.87
C SER A 245 -1.87 -5.19 2.68
N PRO A 246 -3.07 -5.73 3.06
CA PRO A 246 -4.35 -5.03 2.92
C PRO A 246 -4.36 -3.70 3.65
N MET A 247 -4.97 -2.70 3.05
CA MET A 247 -4.96 -1.32 3.53
C MET A 247 -6.30 -0.85 4.10
N GLY A 248 -7.40 -1.57 3.76
CA GLY A 248 -8.76 -1.21 4.17
C GLY A 248 -9.32 0.04 3.50
N VAL A 249 -8.68 0.49 2.44
CA VAL A 249 -9.09 1.60 1.57
C VAL A 249 -8.64 1.33 0.14
N ILE A 250 -9.39 1.83 -0.83
CA ILE A 250 -9.09 1.69 -2.27
C ILE A 250 -8.03 2.72 -2.74
N ASN A 251 -6.99 2.93 -1.99
CA ASN A 251 -5.96 3.91 -2.34
C ASN A 251 -4.58 3.40 -1.95
N MET A 252 -3.77 3.02 -2.94
CA MET A 252 -2.40 2.56 -2.70
C MET A 252 -1.49 3.66 -2.12
N HIS A 253 -1.78 4.94 -2.40
CA HIS A 253 -0.95 6.07 -1.98
C HIS A 253 -1.23 6.53 -0.54
N GLU A 254 -1.29 5.57 0.38
CA GLU A 254 -1.31 5.76 1.83
C GLU A 254 -0.14 4.99 2.47
N PRO A 255 1.12 5.49 2.33
CA PRO A 255 2.33 4.75 2.74
C PRO A 255 2.32 4.29 4.19
N GLU A 256 1.64 5.03 5.06
CA GLU A 256 1.47 4.68 6.48
C GLU A 256 0.69 3.38 6.71
N LYS A 257 0.09 2.81 5.68
CA LYS A 257 -0.65 1.53 5.75
C LYS A 257 0.10 0.36 5.10
N TRP A 258 1.20 0.63 4.40
CA TRP A 258 1.99 -0.41 3.75
C TRP A 258 2.60 -1.37 4.77
N GLY A 259 2.97 -2.56 4.31
CA GLY A 259 3.68 -3.55 5.10
C GLY A 259 5.06 -3.09 5.54
N TYR A 260 5.71 -3.93 6.32
CA TYR A 260 7.07 -3.70 6.82
C TYR A 260 7.99 -4.78 6.25
N VAL A 261 9.04 -4.38 5.55
CA VAL A 261 10.13 -5.26 5.13
C VAL A 261 11.36 -4.94 5.97
N TYR A 262 11.77 -5.91 6.78
CA TYR A 262 12.98 -5.81 7.60
C TYR A 262 14.15 -6.49 6.88
N PHE A 263 15.24 -5.78 6.72
CA PHE A 263 16.43 -6.23 6.00
C PHE A 263 17.45 -6.80 6.99
N SER A 264 17.34 -8.09 7.26
CA SER A 264 18.17 -8.76 8.25
C SER A 264 19.56 -9.08 7.73
N SER A 265 20.58 -8.70 8.49
CA SER A 265 21.98 -9.15 8.27
C SER A 265 22.29 -10.52 8.87
N LYS A 266 21.38 -11.08 9.67
CA LYS A 266 21.54 -12.34 10.35
C LYS A 266 21.47 -13.53 9.40
N GLU A 267 22.38 -14.44 9.50
CA GLU A 267 22.31 -15.69 8.78
C GLU A 267 21.18 -16.60 9.33
N GLY A 268 20.40 -17.18 8.42
CA GLY A 268 19.27 -18.07 8.75
C GLY A 268 18.00 -17.33 9.11
N LYS A 269 17.14 -17.97 9.92
CA LYS A 269 15.84 -17.39 10.30
C LYS A 269 16.01 -16.26 11.30
N ASP A 270 15.39 -15.14 10.99
CA ASP A 270 15.26 -14.01 11.88
C ASP A 270 13.78 -13.63 12.03
N ALA A 271 13.46 -12.77 13.00
CA ALA A 271 12.11 -12.34 13.29
C ALA A 271 12.06 -10.82 13.42
N PHE A 272 11.05 -10.23 12.84
CA PHE A 272 10.76 -8.81 12.98
C PHE A 272 9.43 -8.62 13.70
N VAL A 273 9.46 -7.77 14.71
CA VAL A 273 8.25 -7.33 15.42
C VAL A 273 8.10 -5.84 15.20
N ILE A 274 6.91 -5.41 14.77
CA ILE A 274 6.62 -3.99 14.56
C ILE A 274 6.90 -3.22 15.85
N PRO A 275 7.80 -2.23 15.83
CA PRO A 275 8.10 -1.42 17.01
C PRO A 275 6.85 -0.74 17.59
N GLN A 276 6.77 -0.63 18.90
CA GLN A 276 5.63 0.00 19.56
C GLN A 276 5.46 1.46 19.15
N ASP A 277 6.54 2.13 18.81
CA ASP A 277 6.50 3.51 18.29
C ASP A 277 5.77 3.62 16.95
N GLU A 278 5.77 2.59 16.12
CA GLU A 278 4.97 2.56 14.88
C GLU A 278 3.47 2.60 15.20
N LYS A 279 3.04 1.92 16.27
CA LYS A 279 1.65 1.99 16.73
C LYS A 279 1.28 3.40 17.24
N VAL A 280 2.22 4.12 17.85
CA VAL A 280 2.03 5.54 18.21
C VAL A 280 1.84 6.41 16.96
N LYS A 281 2.62 6.15 15.90
CA LYS A 281 2.46 6.85 14.62
C LYS A 281 1.11 6.53 13.95
N TRP A 282 0.58 5.29 14.05
CA TRP A 282 -0.76 4.96 13.54
C TRP A 282 -1.85 5.80 14.21
N GLU A 283 -1.73 6.04 15.51
CA GLU A 283 -2.67 6.90 16.23
C GLU A 283 -2.55 8.37 15.79
N LEU A 284 -1.35 8.84 15.49
CA LEU A 284 -1.16 10.17 14.89
C LEU A 284 -1.85 10.28 13.53
N TYR A 285 -1.74 9.25 12.67
CA TYR A 285 -2.49 9.23 11.39
C TYR A 285 -3.99 9.17 11.58
N THR A 286 -4.47 8.48 12.62
CA THR A 286 -5.90 8.49 12.99
C THR A 286 -6.36 9.90 13.35
N LEU A 287 -5.60 10.62 14.14
CA LEU A 287 -5.88 12.02 14.52
C LEU A 287 -5.77 12.98 13.32
N TYR A 288 -4.79 12.77 12.45
CA TYR A 288 -4.67 13.53 11.20
C TYR A 288 -5.93 13.36 10.33
N ARG A 289 -6.43 12.15 10.16
CA ARG A 289 -7.68 11.91 9.41
C ARG A 289 -8.88 12.52 10.09
N ALA A 290 -8.95 12.48 11.41
CA ALA A 290 -10.00 13.14 12.18
C ALA A 290 -9.98 14.67 11.94
N GLN A 291 -8.81 15.28 11.89
CA GLN A 291 -8.66 16.70 11.56
C GLN A 291 -9.15 17.03 10.13
N LYS A 292 -8.78 16.20 9.14
CA LYS A 292 -9.24 16.38 7.74
C LYS A 292 -10.78 16.28 7.67
N GLN A 293 -11.39 15.29 8.32
CA GLN A 293 -12.84 15.12 8.38
C GLN A 293 -13.53 16.30 9.09
N TYR A 294 -12.93 16.76 10.19
CA TYR A 294 -13.44 17.93 10.90
C TYR A 294 -13.41 19.17 10.01
N ALA A 295 -12.29 19.41 9.32
CA ALA A 295 -12.13 20.56 8.42
C ALA A 295 -13.07 20.50 7.21
N GLU A 296 -13.30 19.32 6.65
CA GLU A 296 -14.27 19.13 5.57
C GLU A 296 -15.68 19.55 6.00
N LYS A 297 -16.09 19.14 7.19
CA LYS A 297 -17.41 19.43 7.76
C LYS A 297 -17.56 20.89 8.23
N HIS A 298 -16.56 21.43 8.90
CA HIS A 298 -16.64 22.72 9.59
C HIS A 298 -15.94 23.87 8.85
N LYS A 299 -15.26 23.59 7.73
CA LYS A 299 -14.45 24.52 6.95
C LYS A 299 -13.36 25.23 7.76
N ALA A 300 -12.92 24.59 8.85
CA ALA A 300 -11.87 25.06 9.76
C ALA A 300 -11.26 23.88 10.50
N TRP A 301 -10.00 23.98 10.88
CA TRP A 301 -9.36 22.98 11.72
C TRP A 301 -9.94 22.95 13.14
N ALA A 302 -10.03 21.77 13.73
CA ALA A 302 -10.37 21.60 15.14
C ALA A 302 -9.38 22.36 16.03
N LYS A 303 -9.87 22.91 17.12
CA LYS A 303 -9.06 23.73 18.04
C LYS A 303 -8.70 23.01 19.33
N SER A 304 -9.32 21.85 19.59
CA SER A 304 -9.04 21.05 20.77
C SER A 304 -9.01 19.56 20.43
N MET A 305 -8.33 18.77 21.25
CA MET A 305 -8.35 17.31 21.10
C MET A 305 -9.74 16.71 21.31
N ALA A 306 -10.60 17.35 22.11
CA ALA A 306 -11.97 16.91 22.35
C ALA A 306 -12.88 17.02 21.11
N ASP A 307 -12.49 17.82 20.11
CA ASP A 307 -13.17 17.92 18.82
C ASP A 307 -12.82 16.71 17.91
N LEU A 308 -11.70 16.05 18.15
CA LEU A 308 -11.15 14.97 17.31
C LEU A 308 -11.44 13.57 17.89
N THR A 309 -11.36 13.43 19.19
CA THR A 309 -11.64 12.15 19.88
C THR A 309 -12.26 12.40 21.23
N LYS A 310 -13.21 11.51 21.60
CA LYS A 310 -13.85 11.52 22.92
C LYS A 310 -13.27 10.47 23.86
N GLU A 311 -12.67 9.42 23.27
CA GLU A 311 -12.14 8.30 24.02
C GLU A 311 -10.62 8.46 24.21
N PRO A 312 -10.08 7.96 25.33
CA PRO A 312 -8.64 7.86 25.52
C PRO A 312 -7.99 7.03 24.39
N ILE A 313 -6.89 7.53 23.85
CA ILE A 313 -6.09 6.79 22.88
C ILE A 313 -5.16 5.85 23.64
N VAL A 314 -5.23 4.56 23.35
CA VAL A 314 -4.46 3.53 24.06
C VAL A 314 -3.68 2.70 23.06
N VAL A 315 -2.36 2.58 23.28
CA VAL A 315 -1.49 1.67 22.56
C VAL A 315 -0.94 0.63 23.52
N ASP A 316 -1.20 -0.63 23.23
CA ASP A 316 -0.95 -1.79 24.11
C ASP A 316 -1.49 -1.54 25.53
N THR A 317 -1.04 -1.14 26.48
CA THR A 317 -1.65 -0.82 27.79
C THR A 317 -1.38 0.62 28.23
N LYS A 318 -0.81 1.43 27.34
CA LYS A 318 -0.39 2.80 27.66
C LYS A 318 -1.36 3.82 27.08
N ILE A 319 -1.82 4.73 27.94
CA ILE A 319 -2.62 5.88 27.51
C ILE A 319 -1.68 6.92 26.88
N LEU A 320 -1.96 7.28 25.65
CA LEU A 320 -1.24 8.35 24.95
C LEU A 320 -1.84 9.72 25.33
N LYS A 321 -1.00 10.73 25.32
CA LYS A 321 -1.39 12.12 25.63
C LYS A 321 -1.09 13.03 24.44
N PRO A 322 -1.93 13.03 23.40
CA PRO A 322 -1.73 13.90 22.25
C PRO A 322 -1.89 15.37 22.62
N VAL A 323 -1.09 16.22 22.03
CA VAL A 323 -1.16 17.68 22.15
C VAL A 323 -1.40 18.27 20.78
N LEU A 324 -2.46 19.05 20.61
CA LEU A 324 -2.80 19.77 19.39
C LEU A 324 -2.33 21.22 19.53
N GLU A 325 -1.55 21.68 18.57
CA GLU A 325 -1.06 23.06 18.44
C GLU A 325 -1.52 23.61 17.09
N ASN A 326 -2.33 24.66 17.11
CA ASN A 326 -2.75 25.37 15.91
C ASN A 326 -1.81 26.55 15.62
N HIS A 327 -1.52 26.79 14.36
CA HIS A 327 -0.70 27.89 13.86
C HIS A 327 -1.28 28.50 12.59
N ALA A 328 -0.69 29.57 12.07
CA ALA A 328 -1.25 30.34 10.95
C ALA A 328 -1.45 29.48 9.67
N SER A 329 -0.59 28.51 9.42
CA SER A 329 -0.63 27.67 8.22
C SER A 329 -1.29 26.29 8.44
N GLY A 330 -1.78 25.98 9.66
CA GLY A 330 -2.41 24.69 9.93
C GLY A 330 -2.32 24.24 11.38
N TYR A 331 -1.86 23.02 11.60
CA TYR A 331 -1.74 22.43 12.93
C TYR A 331 -0.58 21.44 13.00
N ASN A 332 -0.16 21.15 14.23
CA ASN A 332 0.66 20.00 14.58
C ASN A 332 -0.06 19.19 15.67
N ILE A 333 0.05 17.86 15.61
CA ILE A 333 -0.36 17.00 16.71
C ILE A 333 0.87 16.23 17.14
N SER A 334 1.24 16.33 18.43
CA SER A 334 2.41 15.65 18.99
C SER A 334 2.02 14.61 20.02
N ILE A 335 2.76 13.50 20.07
CA ILE A 335 2.68 12.48 21.11
C ILE A 335 4.09 12.15 21.58
N LYS A 336 4.37 12.30 22.86
CA LYS A 336 5.56 11.74 23.49
C LYS A 336 5.33 10.23 23.65
N SER A 337 6.17 9.41 23.03
CA SER A 337 6.05 7.96 23.15
C SER A 337 6.29 7.47 24.57
N PRO A 338 5.42 6.61 25.10
CA PRO A 338 5.68 5.95 26.38
C PRO A 338 6.64 4.75 26.25
N PHE A 339 7.08 4.42 25.04
CA PHE A 339 7.92 3.25 24.74
C PHE A 339 9.37 3.64 24.43
N SER A 340 9.58 4.90 24.06
CA SER A 340 10.88 5.50 23.80
C SER A 340 10.93 6.92 24.37
N ASN A 341 12.07 7.61 24.23
CA ASN A 341 12.18 9.03 24.62
C ASN A 341 11.78 9.98 23.48
N GLN A 342 11.30 9.46 22.36
CA GLN A 342 10.96 10.24 21.18
C GLN A 342 9.61 10.93 21.32
N THR A 343 9.50 12.12 20.76
CA THR A 343 8.22 12.79 20.50
C THR A 343 7.96 12.77 19.01
N TYR A 344 6.86 12.13 18.62
CA TYR A 344 6.40 12.11 17.23
C TYR A 344 5.40 13.24 17.01
N ILE A 345 5.54 13.93 15.89
CA ILE A 345 4.73 15.09 15.53
C ILE A 345 4.19 14.85 14.11
N ILE A 346 2.86 14.82 13.95
CA ILE A 346 2.24 14.84 12.64
C ILE A 346 1.80 16.27 12.29
N ARG A 347 2.12 16.69 11.09
CA ARG A 347 1.77 18.01 10.56
C ARG A 347 0.44 17.93 9.81
N GLN A 348 -0.12 19.10 9.45
CA GLN A 348 -1.36 19.20 8.68
C GLN A 348 -1.29 18.53 7.29
N ASP A 349 -0.08 18.31 6.77
CA ASP A 349 0.18 17.64 5.50
C ASP A 349 0.47 16.14 5.65
N GLY A 350 0.27 15.59 6.86
CA GLY A 350 0.44 14.17 7.14
C GLY A 350 1.88 13.71 7.32
N LYS A 351 2.88 14.59 7.17
CA LYS A 351 4.27 14.21 7.42
C LYS A 351 4.53 14.04 8.92
N ILE A 352 5.16 12.92 9.29
CA ILE A 352 5.62 12.68 10.65
C ILE A 352 7.10 13.05 10.78
N ILE A 353 7.42 13.82 11.82
CA ILE A 353 8.78 14.11 12.25
C ILE A 353 9.00 13.65 13.69
N SER A 354 10.22 13.32 14.07
CA SER A 354 10.60 12.95 15.44
C SER A 354 11.57 13.97 16.05
N LYS A 355 11.43 14.16 17.38
CA LYS A 355 12.33 15.00 18.20
C LYS A 355 12.77 14.25 19.43
#